data_4d719ab44617d256654671732786155a
#
_entry.id   4d719ab44617d256654671732786155a
#
_cell.length_a   1.000
_cell.length_b   1.000
_cell.length_c   1.000
_cell.angle_alpha   90.00
_cell.angle_beta   90.00
_cell.angle_gamma   90.00
#
_symmetry.space_group_name_H-M   'P 1'
#
loop_
_entity.id
_entity.type
_entity.pdbx_description
1 polymer ?
#
loop_
_entity_poly.entity_id
_entity_poly.type
_entity_poly.pdbx_seq_one_letter_code
_entity_poly.pdbx_strand_id
1 'polypeptide(L)'
;MLYIMYNEDRPGGQAVREATRETHLAYLERHKNIVVLAGGTLADDGSRTGSVFIINVPNREAAERFSADEPFRNAGLFKTVKITRMRRGQWNPDAAPKTAEGN
;
A
#
# COMPACT_ATOMS: atom_id res chain seq x y z
N MET A 1 4.97 -10.51 12.10
CA MET A 1 4.19 -11.19 11.06
C MET A 1 4.03 -10.28 9.85
N LEU A 2 4.08 -10.85 8.67
CA LEU A 2 3.87 -10.10 7.43
C LEU A 2 2.41 -10.12 7.04
N TYR A 3 1.91 -8.97 6.64
CA TYR A 3 0.58 -8.81 6.07
C TYR A 3 0.67 -8.02 4.78
N ILE A 4 -0.05 -8.47 3.77
CA ILE A 4 -0.23 -7.75 2.52
C ILE A 4 -1.61 -7.11 2.53
N MET A 5 -1.66 -5.84 2.13
CA MET A 5 -2.91 -5.11 1.92
C MET A 5 -3.03 -4.79 0.44
N TYR A 6 -4.05 -5.32 -0.18
CA TYR A 6 -4.35 -5.06 -1.59
C TYR A 6 -5.60 -4.20 -1.64
N ASN A 7 -5.44 -2.97 -2.15
CA ASN A 7 -6.50 -1.96 -2.13
C ASN A 7 -6.84 -1.58 -3.58
N GLU A 8 -8.11 -1.63 -3.91
CA GLU A 8 -8.60 -1.18 -5.22
C GLU A 8 -9.27 0.18 -5.09
N ASP A 9 -8.89 1.12 -5.94
CA ASP A 9 -9.49 2.45 -5.98
C ASP A 9 -10.93 2.40 -6.50
N ARG A 10 -11.76 3.33 -6.02
CA ARG A 10 -13.06 3.57 -6.61
C ARG A 10 -12.89 4.17 -8.01
N PRO A 11 -13.82 3.89 -8.95
CA PRO A 11 -13.83 4.60 -10.22
C PRO A 11 -13.87 6.11 -9.99
N GLY A 12 -13.07 6.85 -10.74
CA GLY A 12 -12.99 8.31 -10.61
C GLY A 12 -12.28 8.82 -9.36
N GLY A 13 -11.49 7.96 -8.68
CA GLY A 13 -10.82 8.34 -7.43
C GLY A 13 -9.58 9.22 -7.59
N GLN A 14 -9.20 9.59 -8.81
CA GLN A 14 -7.94 10.31 -9.03
C GLN A 14 -7.86 11.64 -8.27
N ALA A 15 -8.96 12.40 -8.21
CA ALA A 15 -8.98 13.66 -7.49
C ALA A 15 -8.79 13.46 -5.97
N VAL A 16 -9.38 12.40 -5.41
CA VAL A 16 -9.19 12.05 -3.98
C VAL A 16 -7.74 11.67 -3.73
N ARG A 17 -7.16 10.88 -4.62
CA ARG A 17 -5.76 10.47 -4.52
C ARG A 17 -4.83 11.67 -4.53
N GLU A 18 -5.01 12.61 -5.43
CA GLU A 18 -4.19 13.81 -5.52
C GLU A 18 -4.34 14.70 -4.28
N ALA A 19 -5.57 14.90 -3.81
CA ALA A 19 -5.83 15.73 -2.64
C ALA A 19 -5.28 15.14 -1.34
N THR A 20 -5.15 13.81 -1.27
CA THR A 20 -4.74 13.10 -0.04
C THR A 20 -3.27 12.68 -0.06
N ARG A 21 -2.58 12.84 -1.19
CA ARG A 21 -1.25 12.30 -1.41
C ARG A 21 -0.23 12.70 -0.34
N GLU A 22 -0.15 13.97 0.00
CA GLU A 22 0.84 14.42 0.99
C GLU A 22 0.61 13.81 2.36
N THR A 23 -0.66 13.75 2.79
CA THR A 23 -1.04 13.13 4.07
C THR A 23 -0.72 11.65 4.08
N HIS A 24 -0.96 10.97 2.96
CA HIS A 24 -0.63 9.55 2.78
C HIS A 24 0.89 9.31 2.88
N LEU A 25 1.70 10.11 2.19
CA LEU A 25 3.16 9.97 2.22
C LEU A 25 3.73 10.23 3.61
N ALA A 26 3.17 11.23 4.33
CA ALA A 26 3.56 11.51 5.70
C ALA A 26 3.21 10.35 6.65
N TYR A 27 2.07 9.71 6.44
CA TYR A 27 1.66 8.53 7.21
C TYR A 27 2.64 7.38 7.00
N LEU A 28 3.00 7.08 5.76
CA LEU A 28 3.96 6.01 5.45
C LEU A 28 5.34 6.33 6.06
N GLU A 29 5.77 7.57 6.01
CA GLU A 29 7.05 7.98 6.60
C GLU A 29 7.06 7.79 8.12
N ARG A 30 5.96 8.13 8.82
CA ARG A 30 5.84 7.87 10.26
C ARG A 30 5.86 6.39 10.61
N HIS A 31 5.46 5.52 9.69
CA HIS A 31 5.37 4.08 9.90
C HIS A 31 6.44 3.29 9.14
N LYS A 32 7.50 3.96 8.67
CA LYS A 32 8.53 3.31 7.86
C LYS A 32 9.22 2.14 8.53
N ASN A 33 9.20 2.09 9.87
CA ASN A 33 9.77 0.99 10.63
C ASN A 33 9.01 -0.33 10.48
N ILE A 34 7.76 -0.29 10.03
CA ILE A 34 6.95 -1.48 9.79
C ILE A 34 6.60 -1.69 8.32
N VAL A 35 6.72 -0.68 7.48
CA VAL A 35 6.42 -0.79 6.05
C VAL A 35 7.60 -1.43 5.33
N VAL A 36 7.42 -2.67 4.87
CA VAL A 36 8.45 -3.41 4.14
C VAL A 36 8.50 -2.95 2.68
N LEU A 37 7.33 -2.80 2.08
CA LEU A 37 7.18 -2.38 0.69
C LEU A 37 5.82 -1.73 0.53
N ALA A 38 5.76 -0.62 -0.18
CA ALA A 38 4.51 0.04 -0.49
C ALA A 38 4.58 0.65 -1.89
N GLY A 39 3.46 0.67 -2.58
CA GLY A 39 3.40 1.28 -3.90
C GLY A 39 2.00 1.28 -4.47
N GLY A 40 1.84 2.01 -5.55
CA GLY A 40 0.61 2.01 -6.32
C GLY A 40 0.54 0.83 -7.29
N THR A 41 -0.64 0.28 -7.48
CA THR A 41 -0.88 -0.65 -8.58
C THR A 41 -1.29 0.15 -9.81
N LEU A 42 -0.88 -0.32 -10.99
CA LEU A 42 -1.11 0.34 -12.25
C LEU A 42 -1.78 -0.61 -13.23
N ALA A 43 -2.64 -0.06 -14.08
CA ALA A 43 -3.02 -0.75 -15.31
C ALA A 43 -1.84 -0.71 -16.30
N ASP A 44 -1.90 -1.50 -17.34
CA ASP A 44 -0.80 -1.57 -18.32
C ASP A 44 -0.55 -0.24 -19.03
N ASP A 45 -1.55 0.64 -19.10
CA ASP A 45 -1.40 1.99 -19.66
C ASP A 45 -0.77 3.01 -18.67
N GLY A 46 -0.42 2.55 -17.46
CA GLY A 46 0.19 3.39 -16.43
C GLY A 46 -0.78 4.12 -15.51
N SER A 47 -2.09 4.01 -15.73
CA SER A 47 -3.07 4.64 -14.85
C SER A 47 -3.15 3.92 -13.51
N ARG A 48 -3.40 4.69 -12.44
CA ARG A 48 -3.49 4.14 -11.09
C ARG A 48 -4.77 3.35 -10.90
N THR A 49 -4.64 2.15 -10.32
CA THR A 49 -5.79 1.26 -10.02
C THR A 49 -5.96 1.02 -8.53
N GLY A 50 -4.93 1.27 -7.74
CA GLY A 50 -4.98 1.01 -6.31
C GLY A 50 -3.61 1.10 -5.66
N SER A 51 -3.41 0.33 -4.61
CA SER A 51 -2.14 0.29 -3.89
C SER A 51 -1.93 -1.04 -3.19
N VAL A 52 -0.67 -1.32 -2.89
CA VAL A 52 -0.25 -2.49 -2.10
C VAL A 52 0.64 -2.01 -0.97
N PHE A 53 0.39 -2.53 0.23
CA PHE A 53 1.30 -2.41 1.36
C PHE A 53 1.69 -3.79 1.85
N ILE A 54 2.97 -4.00 2.11
CA ILE A 54 3.45 -5.16 2.85
C ILE A 54 4.07 -4.62 4.13
N ILE A 55 3.52 -5.05 5.27
CA ILE A 55 3.93 -4.55 6.58
C ILE A 55 4.33 -5.69 7.50
N ASN A 56 5.21 -5.39 8.45
CA ASN A 56 5.69 -6.33 9.46
C ASN A 56 5.20 -5.85 10.83
N VAL A 57 4.24 -6.56 11.40
CA VAL A 57 3.55 -6.20 12.64
C VAL A 57 3.37 -7.42 13.55
N PRO A 58 3.12 -7.22 14.86
CA PRO A 58 3.00 -8.35 15.79
C PRO A 58 1.80 -9.26 15.57
N ASN A 59 0.69 -8.73 15.05
CA ASN A 59 -0.56 -9.48 14.96
C ASN A 59 -1.51 -8.84 13.93
N ARG A 60 -2.65 -9.51 13.69
CA ARG A 60 -3.64 -9.03 12.74
C ARG A 60 -4.29 -7.72 13.17
N GLU A 61 -4.54 -7.54 14.46
CA GLU A 61 -5.16 -6.28 14.94
C GLU A 61 -4.29 -5.08 14.60
N ALA A 62 -2.97 -5.21 14.72
CA ALA A 62 -2.04 -4.14 14.35
C ALA A 62 -2.10 -3.85 12.84
N ALA A 63 -2.23 -4.89 12.02
CA ALA A 63 -2.39 -4.73 10.58
C ALA A 63 -3.70 -4.02 10.23
N GLU A 64 -4.78 -4.40 10.89
CA GLU A 64 -6.09 -3.77 10.66
C GLU A 64 -6.10 -2.32 11.10
N ARG A 65 -5.45 -1.98 12.22
CA ARG A 65 -5.30 -0.58 12.67
C ARG A 65 -4.51 0.25 11.67
N PHE A 66 -3.40 -0.28 11.18
CA PHE A 66 -2.61 0.40 10.15
C PHE A 66 -3.46 0.71 8.92
N SER A 67 -4.23 -0.26 8.46
CA SER A 67 -5.11 -0.09 7.31
C SER A 67 -6.25 0.90 7.60
N ALA A 68 -6.87 0.82 8.76
CA ALA A 68 -7.98 1.69 9.14
C ALA A 68 -7.56 3.17 9.25
N ASP A 69 -6.34 3.42 9.69
CA ASP A 69 -5.82 4.79 9.89
C ASP A 69 -5.13 5.35 8.65
N GLU A 70 -5.01 4.56 7.59
CA GLU A 70 -4.34 4.98 6.37
C GLU A 70 -5.16 6.07 5.67
N PRO A 71 -4.52 7.22 5.32
CA PRO A 71 -5.25 8.39 4.82
C PRO A 71 -6.06 8.18 3.55
N PHE A 72 -5.59 7.38 2.61
CA PHE A 72 -6.38 7.06 1.40
C PHE A 72 -7.67 6.33 1.76
N ARG A 73 -7.58 5.38 2.69
CA ARG A 73 -8.76 4.66 3.15
C ARG A 73 -9.75 5.60 3.85
N ASN A 74 -9.23 6.46 4.73
CA ASN A 74 -10.06 7.44 5.45
C ASN A 74 -10.73 8.45 4.50
N ALA A 75 -10.07 8.78 3.40
CA ALA A 75 -10.63 9.69 2.39
C ALA A 75 -11.66 9.01 1.48
N GLY A 76 -11.90 7.71 1.65
CA GLY A 76 -12.88 6.98 0.85
C GLY A 76 -12.40 6.62 -0.54
N LEU A 77 -11.09 6.60 -0.77
CA LEU A 77 -10.52 6.29 -2.09
C LEU A 77 -10.77 4.83 -2.49
N PHE A 78 -10.73 3.89 -1.54
CA PHE A 78 -10.75 2.47 -1.87
C PHE A 78 -12.17 1.93 -2.00
N LYS A 79 -12.40 1.19 -3.09
CA LYS A 79 -13.60 0.37 -3.29
C LYS A 79 -13.50 -0.90 -2.45
N THR A 80 -12.33 -1.54 -2.43
CA THR A 80 -12.08 -2.76 -1.68
C THR A 80 -10.74 -2.67 -0.97
N VAL A 81 -10.66 -3.30 0.20
CA VAL A 81 -9.43 -3.47 0.98
C VAL A 81 -9.36 -4.92 1.39
N LYS A 82 -8.28 -5.60 0.99
CA LYS A 82 -8.06 -6.99 1.38
C LYS A 82 -6.78 -7.09 2.19
N ILE A 83 -6.88 -7.61 3.41
CA ILE A 83 -5.75 -7.80 4.32
C ILE A 83 -5.50 -9.28 4.47
N THR A 84 -4.33 -9.75 4.05
CA THR A 84 -3.98 -11.17 4.05
C THR A 84 -2.64 -11.38 4.72
N ARG A 85 -2.58 -12.33 5.64
CA ARG A 85 -1.31 -12.76 6.21
C ARG A 85 -0.48 -13.45 5.15
N MET A 86 0.81 -13.15 5.11
CA MET A 86 1.71 -13.78 4.16
C MET A 86 2.98 -14.29 4.84
N ARG A 87 3.67 -15.16 4.17
CA ARG A 87 4.97 -15.67 4.57
C ARG A 87 5.97 -15.37 3.46
N ARG A 88 7.15 -14.88 3.84
CA ARG A 88 8.22 -14.66 2.88
C ARG A 88 8.79 -16.02 2.46
N GLY A 89 8.54 -16.42 1.22
CA GLY A 89 9.11 -17.63 0.64
C GLY A 89 10.45 -17.38 -0.01
N GLN A 90 10.49 -16.44 -0.95
CA GLN A 90 11.69 -16.04 -1.67
C GLN A 90 12.05 -14.60 -1.30
N TRP A 91 13.32 -14.35 -1.13
CA TRP A 91 13.83 -13.01 -0.90
C TRP A 91 15.11 -12.83 -1.70
N ASN A 92 15.07 -11.96 -2.70
CA ASN A 92 16.22 -11.70 -3.56
C ASN A 92 16.39 -10.19 -3.75
N PRO A 93 17.19 -9.53 -2.89
CA PRO A 93 17.43 -8.09 -3.00
C PRO A 93 18.14 -7.69 -4.30
N ASP A 94 18.87 -8.61 -4.94
CA ASP A 94 19.52 -8.33 -6.22
C ASP A 94 18.52 -8.12 -7.37
N ALA A 95 17.28 -8.58 -7.18
CA ALA A 95 16.21 -8.34 -8.14
C ALA A 95 15.47 -7.03 -7.92
N ALA A 96 15.91 -6.21 -6.95
CA ALA A 96 15.27 -4.92 -6.70
C ALA A 96 15.34 -4.03 -7.94
N PRO A 97 14.25 -3.30 -8.26
CA PRO A 97 14.23 -2.48 -9.46
C PRO A 97 15.13 -1.26 -9.31
N LYS A 98 15.69 -0.80 -10.42
CA LYS A 98 16.50 0.41 -10.47
C LYS A 98 15.64 1.68 -10.50
N THR A 99 14.40 1.57 -10.92
CA THR A 99 13.42 2.65 -10.94
C THR A 99 12.15 2.23 -10.21
N ALA A 100 11.26 3.17 -9.96
CA ALA A 100 10.00 2.87 -9.27
C ALA A 100 9.11 1.86 -10.01
N GLU A 101 9.28 1.71 -11.32
CA GLU A 101 8.46 0.81 -12.13
C GLU A 101 9.25 -0.34 -12.76
N GLY A 102 10.48 -0.54 -12.36
CA GLY A 102 11.34 -1.60 -12.89
C GLY A 102 12.68 -1.08 -13.40
N ASN A 103 13.33 -1.86 -14.22
CA ASN A 103 14.65 -1.47 -14.76
C ASN A 103 14.54 -0.69 -16.04
#